data_37b3cb195b56a425f501fcfb10de9687
#
_entry.id   37b3cb195b56a425f501fcfb10de9687
#
_cell.length_a   1.000
_cell.length_b   1.000
_cell.length_c   1.000
_cell.angle_alpha   90.00
_cell.angle_beta   90.00
_cell.angle_gamma   90.00
#
_symmetry.space_group_name_H-M   'P 1'
#
loop_
_entity.id
_entity.type
_entity.pdbx_description
1 polymer ?
#
loop_
_entity_poly.entity_id
_entity_poly.type
_entity_poly.pdbx_seq_one_letter_code
_entity_poly.pdbx_strand_id
1 'polypeptide(L)'
;TYEDMLAAGVGVEAPDDYTLVFTCKDPCPYFDTVAAYNSFYPASEDLIKELGIDGFRACDYSTMWYNGPYLIEEYIQQNTKSFIPNPNYYAANDCTRFERHTITMIPDLSMGLQLYENGEVDNIDLTESNLTTITSDPNNEHNKFLCEKRPTKFSYQMHLNFQRKDENGNLDENWNKAVSNRAFRQCFYKGIDFTNY
;
A
#
# COMPACT_ATOMS: atom_id res chain seq x y z
N THR A 1 -9.29 -26.32 -2.97
CA THR A 1 -8.91 -26.95 -1.67
C THR A 1 -7.39 -26.99 -1.53
N TYR A 2 -6.91 -27.36 -0.35
CA TYR A 2 -5.46 -27.58 -0.10
C TYR A 2 -4.92 -28.72 -0.98
N GLU A 3 -5.71 -29.78 -1.12
CA GLU A 3 -5.38 -30.91 -1.99
C GLU A 3 -5.26 -30.49 -3.47
N ASP A 4 -6.14 -29.62 -3.93
CA ASP A 4 -6.07 -29.09 -5.31
C ASP A 4 -4.80 -28.26 -5.54
N MET A 5 -4.38 -27.50 -4.52
CA MET A 5 -3.13 -26.72 -4.55
C MET A 5 -1.90 -27.63 -4.61
N LEU A 6 -1.85 -28.66 -3.79
CA LEU A 6 -0.78 -29.67 -3.82
C LEU A 6 -0.73 -30.39 -5.16
N ALA A 7 -1.90 -30.81 -5.68
CA ALA A 7 -1.99 -31.46 -6.99
C ALA A 7 -1.55 -30.56 -8.15
N ALA A 8 -1.76 -29.25 -8.01
CA ALA A 8 -1.32 -28.24 -8.98
C ALA A 8 0.18 -27.88 -8.84
N GLY A 9 0.90 -28.47 -7.88
CA GLY A 9 2.32 -28.20 -7.65
C GLY A 9 2.60 -26.83 -7.03
N VAL A 10 1.63 -26.26 -6.30
CA VAL A 10 1.84 -25.02 -5.53
C VAL A 10 2.74 -25.37 -4.35
N GLY A 11 3.88 -24.69 -4.26
CA GLY A 11 4.93 -24.96 -3.25
C GLY A 11 4.59 -24.41 -1.86
N VAL A 12 3.41 -24.74 -1.32
CA VAL A 12 3.00 -24.37 0.05
C VAL A 12 2.56 -25.64 0.77
N GLU A 13 3.18 -25.93 1.88
CA GLU A 13 2.89 -27.12 2.69
C GLU A 13 2.73 -26.75 4.16
N ALA A 14 1.82 -27.42 4.85
CA ALA A 14 1.63 -27.34 6.29
C ALA A 14 1.84 -28.73 6.90
N PRO A 15 3.10 -29.12 7.21
CA PRO A 15 3.42 -30.45 7.73
C PRO A 15 2.90 -30.71 9.15
N ASP A 16 2.63 -29.66 9.92
CA ASP A 16 2.03 -29.68 11.24
C ASP A 16 1.27 -28.37 11.51
N ASP A 17 0.62 -28.28 12.69
CA ASP A 17 -0.25 -27.15 13.07
C ASP A 17 0.51 -25.82 13.24
N TYR A 18 1.82 -25.84 13.32
CA TYR A 18 2.66 -24.66 13.62
C TYR A 18 3.70 -24.36 12.56
N THR A 19 3.80 -25.20 11.51
CA THR A 19 4.82 -25.06 10.49
C THR A 19 4.18 -24.82 9.12
N LEU A 20 4.59 -23.74 8.47
CA LEU A 20 4.23 -23.43 7.09
C LEU A 20 5.50 -23.36 6.24
N VAL A 21 5.58 -24.19 5.20
CA VAL A 21 6.73 -24.29 4.31
C VAL A 21 6.38 -23.72 2.95
N PHE A 22 7.21 -22.80 2.47
CA PHE A 22 7.12 -22.25 1.12
C PHE A 22 8.30 -22.74 0.30
N THR A 23 8.03 -23.42 -0.81
CA THR A 23 9.04 -23.86 -1.77
C THR A 23 8.97 -22.98 -3.02
N CYS A 24 9.99 -22.16 -3.22
CA CYS A 24 10.08 -21.30 -4.41
C CYS A 24 10.62 -22.09 -5.59
N LYS A 25 10.10 -21.84 -6.79
CA LYS A 25 10.58 -22.45 -8.03
C LYS A 25 12.02 -22.10 -8.34
N ASP A 26 12.40 -20.86 -8.07
CA ASP A 26 13.75 -20.32 -8.25
C ASP A 26 14.25 -19.71 -6.94
N PRO A 27 15.55 -19.58 -6.71
CA PRO A 27 16.10 -18.94 -5.51
C PRO A 27 15.52 -17.52 -5.32
N CYS A 28 14.89 -17.27 -4.16
CA CYS A 28 14.28 -16.01 -3.82
C CYS A 28 14.86 -15.49 -2.48
N PRO A 29 16.04 -14.87 -2.49
CA PRO A 29 16.72 -14.43 -1.26
C PRO A 29 15.99 -13.31 -0.50
N TYR A 30 14.96 -12.71 -1.11
CA TYR A 30 14.11 -11.66 -0.55
C TYR A 30 12.72 -12.17 -0.17
N PHE A 31 12.51 -13.48 -0.06
CA PHE A 31 11.18 -14.06 0.19
C PHE A 31 10.58 -13.61 1.53
N ASP A 32 11.39 -13.35 2.54
CA ASP A 32 10.99 -12.81 3.84
C ASP A 32 10.25 -11.45 3.67
N THR A 33 10.73 -10.60 2.76
CA THR A 33 10.06 -9.33 2.45
C THR A 33 8.78 -9.53 1.65
N VAL A 34 8.72 -10.56 0.79
CA VAL A 34 7.52 -10.93 0.04
C VAL A 34 6.45 -11.49 0.98
N ALA A 35 6.86 -12.30 1.98
CA ALA A 35 5.95 -12.85 2.98
C ALA A 35 5.27 -11.77 3.85
N ALA A 36 5.85 -10.56 3.93
CA ALA A 36 5.24 -9.41 4.60
C ALA A 36 4.14 -8.70 3.77
N TYR A 37 3.86 -9.15 2.55
CA TYR A 37 2.81 -8.60 1.70
C TYR A 37 1.43 -9.03 2.19
N ASN A 38 0.44 -8.15 2.02
CA ASN A 38 -0.95 -8.41 2.45
C ASN A 38 -1.57 -9.68 1.84
N SER A 39 -1.11 -10.11 0.67
CA SER A 39 -1.56 -11.36 0.03
C SER A 39 -1.18 -12.62 0.82
N PHE A 40 -0.23 -12.52 1.74
CA PHE A 40 0.22 -13.60 2.62
C PHE A 40 -0.33 -13.49 4.04
N TYR A 41 -1.17 -12.49 4.32
CA TYR A 41 -1.77 -12.38 5.65
C TYR A 41 -2.71 -13.56 5.91
N PRO A 42 -2.64 -14.15 7.09
CA PRO A 42 -3.50 -15.26 7.44
C PRO A 42 -4.96 -14.83 7.46
N ALA A 43 -5.82 -15.64 6.86
CA ALA A 43 -7.27 -15.50 6.95
C ALA A 43 -7.82 -16.45 8.02
N SER A 44 -8.77 -15.97 8.82
CA SER A 44 -9.42 -16.83 9.82
C SER A 44 -10.33 -17.85 9.13
N GLU A 45 -10.05 -19.13 9.34
CA GLU A 45 -10.89 -20.22 8.85
C GLU A 45 -12.29 -20.16 9.48
N ASP A 46 -12.39 -19.81 10.76
CA ASP A 46 -13.66 -19.72 11.48
C ASP A 46 -14.52 -18.58 10.93
N LEU A 47 -13.93 -17.44 10.63
CA LEU A 47 -14.64 -16.34 9.97
C LEU A 47 -15.13 -16.72 8.57
N ILE A 48 -14.33 -17.46 7.81
CA ILE A 48 -14.73 -17.96 6.49
C ILE A 48 -15.88 -18.98 6.60
N LYS A 49 -15.85 -19.85 7.62
CA LYS A 49 -16.94 -20.80 7.87
C LYS A 49 -18.23 -20.10 8.28
N GLU A 50 -18.13 -19.05 9.09
CA GLU A 50 -19.28 -18.27 9.57
C GLU A 50 -19.95 -17.49 8.44
N LEU A 51 -19.17 -16.77 7.62
CA LEU A 51 -19.68 -15.88 6.60
C LEU A 51 -19.81 -16.52 5.20
N GLY A 52 -19.17 -17.66 4.98
CA GLY A 52 -18.95 -18.21 3.66
C GLY A 52 -17.93 -17.39 2.84
N ILE A 53 -17.48 -17.89 1.70
CA ILE A 53 -16.46 -17.24 0.87
C ILE A 53 -16.92 -15.87 0.36
N ASP A 54 -18.17 -15.75 -0.05
CA ASP A 54 -18.70 -14.50 -0.58
C ASP A 54 -18.90 -13.45 0.52
N GLY A 55 -19.36 -13.86 1.71
CA GLY A 55 -19.44 -13.00 2.88
C GLY A 55 -18.07 -12.54 3.35
N PHE A 56 -17.07 -13.43 3.36
CA PHE A 56 -15.68 -13.06 3.68
C PHE A 56 -15.09 -12.04 2.70
N ARG A 57 -15.37 -12.17 1.41
CA ARG A 57 -14.94 -11.19 0.39
C ARG A 57 -15.65 -9.85 0.51
N ALA A 58 -16.85 -9.84 1.05
CA ALA A 58 -17.66 -8.63 1.28
C ALA A 58 -17.47 -8.03 2.68
N CYS A 59 -16.58 -8.59 3.53
CA CYS A 59 -16.29 -8.04 4.85
C CYS A 59 -15.88 -6.58 4.77
N ASP A 60 -16.47 -5.78 5.65
CA ASP A 60 -16.06 -4.42 5.92
C ASP A 60 -15.35 -4.33 7.29
N TYR A 61 -14.98 -3.12 7.68
CA TYR A 61 -14.26 -2.87 8.91
C TYR A 61 -15.05 -3.26 10.19
N SER A 62 -16.36 -3.39 10.13
CA SER A 62 -17.22 -3.74 11.26
C SER A 62 -17.44 -5.24 11.40
N THR A 63 -17.24 -6.00 10.33
CA THR A 63 -17.49 -7.44 10.27
C THR A 63 -16.22 -8.29 10.23
N MET A 64 -15.07 -7.68 9.85
CA MET A 64 -13.79 -8.40 9.80
C MET A 64 -13.21 -8.64 11.21
N TRP A 65 -12.46 -9.72 11.36
CA TRP A 65 -11.71 -10.01 12.58
C TRP A 65 -10.30 -9.43 12.48
N TYR A 66 -9.80 -8.92 13.60
CA TYR A 66 -8.52 -8.23 13.70
C TYR A 66 -7.53 -9.01 14.56
N ASN A 67 -6.33 -9.25 14.03
CA ASN A 67 -5.21 -9.81 14.78
C ASN A 67 -4.07 -8.79 15.00
N GLY A 68 -4.20 -7.59 14.43
CA GLY A 68 -3.21 -6.51 14.53
C GLY A 68 -3.36 -5.68 15.80
N PRO A 69 -2.43 -4.71 16.03
CA PRO A 69 -2.40 -3.89 17.23
C PRO A 69 -3.55 -2.88 17.33
N TYR A 70 -4.26 -2.64 16.24
CA TYR A 70 -5.37 -1.69 16.17
C TYR A 70 -6.60 -2.30 15.52
N LEU A 71 -7.76 -1.79 15.89
CA LEU A 71 -9.06 -1.99 15.25
C LEU A 71 -9.42 -0.72 14.47
N ILE A 72 -10.15 -0.85 13.37
CA ILE A 72 -10.78 0.29 12.72
C ILE A 72 -12.07 0.60 13.49
N GLU A 73 -12.11 1.76 14.12
CA GLU A 73 -13.31 2.23 14.84
C GLU A 73 -14.29 2.89 13.88
N GLU A 74 -13.76 3.67 12.92
CA GLU A 74 -14.55 4.39 11.94
C GLU A 74 -13.86 4.40 10.58
N TYR A 75 -14.64 4.24 9.53
CA TYR A 75 -14.19 4.39 8.16
C TYR A 75 -15.22 5.18 7.35
N ILE A 76 -14.87 6.41 7.03
CA ILE A 76 -15.62 7.25 6.08
C ILE A 76 -14.82 7.31 4.79
N GLN A 77 -15.38 6.72 3.73
CA GLN A 77 -14.71 6.64 2.43
C GLN A 77 -14.28 8.02 1.92
N GLN A 78 -13.03 8.13 1.47
CA GLN A 78 -12.42 9.35 0.98
C GLN A 78 -12.38 10.52 1.99
N ASN A 79 -12.56 10.26 3.26
CA ASN A 79 -12.53 11.26 4.32
C ASN A 79 -11.64 10.82 5.47
N THR A 80 -12.10 9.88 6.32
CA THR A 80 -11.43 9.60 7.59
C THR A 80 -11.36 8.10 7.85
N LYS A 81 -10.23 7.66 8.42
CA LYS A 81 -10.08 6.36 9.06
C LYS A 81 -9.59 6.55 10.48
N SER A 82 -10.32 6.07 11.46
CA SER A 82 -9.93 6.12 12.87
C SER A 82 -9.65 4.72 13.40
N PHE A 83 -8.55 4.62 14.12
CA PHE A 83 -8.06 3.37 14.70
C PHE A 83 -7.95 3.50 16.20
N ILE A 84 -8.35 2.46 16.93
CA ILE A 84 -8.20 2.34 18.38
C ILE A 84 -7.42 1.07 18.71
N PRO A 85 -6.76 0.99 19.89
CA PRO A 85 -6.01 -0.19 20.30
C PRO A 85 -6.88 -1.44 20.33
N ASN A 86 -6.36 -2.52 19.74
CA ASN A 86 -6.98 -3.84 19.86
C ASN A 86 -6.69 -4.42 21.26
N PRO A 87 -7.70 -4.64 22.10
CA PRO A 87 -7.50 -5.19 23.45
C PRO A 87 -7.01 -6.65 23.44
N ASN A 88 -7.28 -7.37 22.34
CA ASN A 88 -6.92 -8.78 22.18
C ASN A 88 -5.60 -8.97 21.42
N TYR A 89 -4.85 -7.89 21.14
CA TYR A 89 -3.57 -8.02 20.47
C TYR A 89 -2.56 -8.79 21.32
N TYR A 90 -1.97 -9.85 20.76
CA TYR A 90 -1.09 -10.78 21.50
C TYR A 90 0.12 -10.10 22.14
N ALA A 91 0.66 -9.04 21.55
CA ALA A 91 1.80 -8.27 22.04
C ALA A 91 1.37 -6.91 22.66
N ALA A 92 0.18 -6.81 23.22
CA ALA A 92 -0.36 -5.55 23.75
C ALA A 92 0.50 -4.92 24.83
N ASN A 93 1.21 -5.73 25.62
CA ASN A 93 2.10 -5.27 26.69
C ASN A 93 3.52 -4.95 26.23
N ASP A 94 3.89 -5.36 25.02
CA ASP A 94 5.27 -5.25 24.51
C ASP A 94 5.45 -4.04 23.59
N CYS A 95 4.39 -3.30 23.29
CA CYS A 95 4.44 -2.14 22.42
C CYS A 95 3.63 -0.96 22.96
N THR A 96 4.21 0.22 22.79
CA THR A 96 3.48 1.48 23.02
C THR A 96 2.53 1.73 21.85
N ARG A 97 1.27 2.04 22.15
CA ARG A 97 0.24 2.34 21.16
C ARG A 97 -0.42 3.67 21.48
N PHE A 98 -0.78 4.40 20.45
CA PHE A 98 -1.62 5.59 20.62
C PHE A 98 -3.03 5.16 21.04
N GLU A 99 -3.69 5.96 21.89
CA GLU A 99 -5.10 5.74 22.25
C GLU A 99 -6.04 5.85 21.05
N ARG A 100 -5.66 6.70 20.08
CA ARG A 100 -6.34 6.87 18.80
C ARG A 100 -5.33 7.28 17.74
N HIS A 101 -5.50 6.72 16.55
CA HIS A 101 -4.78 7.15 15.35
C HIS A 101 -5.79 7.46 14.26
N THR A 102 -5.83 8.69 13.79
CA THR A 102 -6.76 9.12 12.75
C THR A 102 -5.99 9.48 11.49
N ILE A 103 -6.42 8.93 10.37
CA ILE A 103 -5.91 9.31 9.03
C ILE A 103 -7.00 10.11 8.34
N THR A 104 -6.70 11.38 8.07
CA THR A 104 -7.58 12.27 7.31
C THR A 104 -7.12 12.35 5.86
N MET A 105 -8.01 12.08 4.93
CA MET A 105 -7.74 12.20 3.50
C MET A 105 -8.05 13.63 3.06
N ILE A 106 -7.03 14.34 2.60
CA ILE A 106 -7.18 15.69 2.06
C ILE A 106 -7.13 15.63 0.52
N PRO A 107 -8.07 16.26 -0.18
CA PRO A 107 -8.10 16.24 -1.65
C PRO A 107 -6.91 16.96 -2.28
N ASP A 108 -6.41 18.02 -1.63
CA ASP A 108 -5.25 18.79 -2.08
C ASP A 108 -4.13 18.68 -1.05
N LEU A 109 -3.08 17.92 -1.41
CA LEU A 109 -1.92 17.70 -0.55
C LEU A 109 -1.16 18.99 -0.22
N SER A 110 -1.31 20.05 -1.02
CA SER A 110 -0.68 21.34 -0.73
C SER A 110 -1.22 22.00 0.54
N MET A 111 -2.44 21.66 0.94
CA MET A 111 -3.07 22.13 2.18
C MET A 111 -2.51 21.45 3.43
N GLY A 112 -1.79 20.35 3.28
CA GLY A 112 -1.28 19.57 4.42
C GLY A 112 -0.44 20.40 5.38
N LEU A 113 0.47 21.23 4.86
CA LEU A 113 1.31 22.09 5.71
C LEU A 113 0.49 23.07 6.56
N GLN A 114 -0.55 23.66 5.99
CA GLN A 114 -1.43 24.58 6.72
C GLN A 114 -2.21 23.87 7.84
N LEU A 115 -2.68 22.64 7.59
CA LEU A 115 -3.36 21.83 8.62
C LEU A 115 -2.41 21.48 9.78
N TYR A 116 -1.15 21.18 9.45
CA TYR A 116 -0.12 20.93 10.45
C TYR A 116 0.19 22.19 11.28
N GLU A 117 0.34 23.34 10.64
CA GLU A 117 0.59 24.64 11.29
C GLU A 117 -0.57 25.06 12.18
N ASN A 118 -1.81 24.73 11.80
CA ASN A 118 -3.01 24.96 12.60
C ASN A 118 -3.17 23.98 13.77
N GLY A 119 -2.34 22.92 13.84
CA GLY A 119 -2.45 21.87 14.85
C GLY A 119 -3.62 20.93 14.64
N GLU A 120 -4.14 20.83 13.41
CA GLU A 120 -5.23 19.93 13.06
C GLU A 120 -4.73 18.51 12.76
N VAL A 121 -3.46 18.36 12.41
CA VAL A 121 -2.78 17.08 12.18
C VAL A 121 -1.37 17.10 12.78
N ASP A 122 -0.90 15.95 13.23
CA ASP A 122 0.42 15.78 13.87
C ASP A 122 1.52 15.42 12.87
N ASN A 123 1.16 14.90 11.70
CA ASN A 123 2.09 14.46 10.68
C ASN A 123 1.48 14.63 9.28
N ILE A 124 2.31 15.01 8.32
CA ILE A 124 1.92 15.17 6.92
C ILE A 124 3.03 14.68 5.98
N ASP A 125 2.62 14.28 4.78
CA ASP A 125 3.54 14.13 3.65
C ASP A 125 3.68 15.47 2.93
N LEU A 126 4.91 15.96 2.81
CA LEU A 126 5.19 17.24 2.15
C LEU A 126 5.18 17.07 0.64
N THR A 127 4.54 18.02 -0.06
CA THR A 127 4.74 18.18 -1.49
C THR A 127 6.14 18.75 -1.76
N GLU A 128 6.65 18.56 -2.97
CA GLU A 128 7.94 19.13 -3.39
C GLU A 128 7.97 20.67 -3.20
N SER A 129 6.87 21.34 -3.51
CA SER A 129 6.72 22.78 -3.32
C SER A 129 6.87 23.18 -1.83
N ASN A 130 6.16 22.49 -0.94
CA ASN A 130 6.23 22.74 0.50
C ASN A 130 7.65 22.47 1.04
N LEU A 131 8.23 21.35 0.63
CA LEU A 131 9.60 20.99 1.02
C LEU A 131 10.62 22.05 0.56
N THR A 132 10.52 22.52 -0.68
CA THR A 132 11.39 23.59 -1.22
C THR A 132 11.22 24.88 -0.43
N THR A 133 9.99 25.26 -0.09
CA THR A 133 9.71 26.45 0.70
C THR A 133 10.36 26.38 2.09
N ILE A 134 10.24 25.24 2.78
CA ILE A 134 10.82 25.03 4.09
C ILE A 134 12.37 25.03 4.01
N THR A 135 12.95 24.30 3.07
CA THR A 135 14.41 24.12 2.99
C THR A 135 15.15 25.31 2.40
N SER A 136 14.48 26.20 1.66
CA SER A 136 15.10 27.42 1.11
C SER A 136 15.41 28.47 2.18
N ASP A 137 14.72 28.44 3.31
CA ASP A 137 15.01 29.29 4.47
C ASP A 137 15.67 28.49 5.60
N PRO A 138 16.98 28.64 5.84
CA PRO A 138 17.67 27.95 6.92
C PRO A 138 17.10 28.23 8.33
N ASN A 139 16.37 29.33 8.50
CA ASN A 139 15.77 29.71 9.77
C ASN A 139 14.31 29.24 9.90
N ASN A 140 13.78 28.59 8.91
CA ASN A 140 12.42 28.05 8.99
C ASN A 140 12.31 27.05 10.14
N GLU A 141 11.36 27.29 11.03
CA GLU A 141 11.18 26.48 12.25
C GLU A 141 10.82 25.02 11.97
N HIS A 142 10.26 24.71 10.80
CA HIS A 142 9.89 23.36 10.41
C HIS A 142 11.08 22.49 9.96
N ASN A 143 12.25 23.10 9.67
CA ASN A 143 13.45 22.34 9.28
C ASN A 143 13.85 21.27 10.31
N LYS A 144 13.65 21.53 11.59
CA LYS A 144 13.98 20.60 12.68
C LYS A 144 13.06 19.39 12.77
N PHE A 145 11.91 19.44 12.11
CA PHE A 145 10.90 18.36 12.10
C PHE A 145 10.93 17.55 10.81
N LEU A 146 11.75 17.92 9.83
CA LEU A 146 11.89 17.16 8.59
C LEU A 146 12.48 15.78 8.89
N CYS A 147 11.77 14.75 8.51
CA CYS A 147 12.28 13.39 8.54
C CYS A 147 13.14 13.10 7.32
N GLU A 148 14.17 12.27 7.49
CA GLU A 148 14.99 11.83 6.38
C GLU A 148 14.15 11.02 5.36
N LYS A 149 14.42 11.26 4.07
CA LYS A 149 13.85 10.46 2.99
C LYS A 149 14.33 9.01 3.14
N ARG A 150 13.40 8.07 3.11
CA ARG A 150 13.72 6.64 3.11
C ARG A 150 13.41 6.04 1.76
N PRO A 151 14.22 5.08 1.26
CA PRO A 151 13.86 4.32 0.08
C PRO A 151 12.49 3.69 0.24
N THR A 152 11.64 3.83 -0.76
CA THR A 152 10.34 3.14 -0.77
C THR A 152 10.52 1.66 -1.05
N LYS A 153 9.57 0.83 -0.63
CA LYS A 153 9.52 -0.60 -0.98
C LYS A 153 9.14 -0.84 -2.44
N PHE A 154 8.74 0.19 -3.15
CA PHE A 154 8.17 0.12 -4.49
C PHE A 154 9.05 0.84 -5.48
N SER A 155 9.19 0.28 -6.67
CA SER A 155 9.67 0.99 -7.86
C SER A 155 8.48 1.42 -8.69
N TYR A 156 8.52 2.64 -9.17
CA TYR A 156 7.49 3.16 -10.07
C TYR A 156 7.87 2.85 -11.51
N GLN A 157 6.90 2.40 -12.31
CA GLN A 157 7.11 2.08 -13.70
C GLN A 157 6.02 2.74 -14.55
N MET A 158 6.41 3.30 -15.68
CA MET A 158 5.49 3.78 -16.68
C MET A 158 5.22 2.66 -17.68
N HIS A 159 3.99 2.16 -17.71
CA HIS A 159 3.55 1.15 -18.64
C HIS A 159 2.85 1.79 -19.84
N LEU A 160 3.36 1.55 -21.05
CA LEU A 160 2.72 1.99 -22.27
C LEU A 160 1.80 0.88 -22.80
N ASN A 161 0.52 1.20 -23.01
CA ASN A 161 -0.44 0.24 -23.55
C ASN A 161 -0.21 0.04 -25.04
N PHE A 162 0.25 -1.14 -25.45
CA PHE A 162 0.49 -1.51 -26.85
C PHE A 162 -0.76 -1.93 -27.61
N GLN A 163 -1.88 -2.12 -26.93
CA GLN A 163 -3.17 -2.52 -27.51
C GLN A 163 -4.28 -1.63 -26.97
N ARG A 164 -4.06 -0.31 -27.01
CA ARG A 164 -5.08 0.65 -26.60
C ARG A 164 -6.32 0.48 -27.49
N LYS A 165 -7.48 0.45 -26.86
CA LYS A 165 -8.79 0.43 -27.48
C LYS A 165 -9.57 1.69 -27.13
N ASP A 166 -10.45 2.11 -28.02
CA ASP A 166 -11.44 3.15 -27.77
C ASP A 166 -12.58 2.63 -26.87
N GLU A 167 -13.52 3.47 -26.54
CA GLU A 167 -14.72 3.15 -25.74
C GLU A 167 -15.64 2.10 -26.39
N ASN A 168 -15.52 1.89 -27.69
CA ASN A 168 -16.29 0.90 -28.46
C ASN A 168 -15.51 -0.43 -28.62
N GLY A 169 -14.32 -0.52 -28.05
CA GLY A 169 -13.48 -1.72 -28.13
C GLY A 169 -12.63 -1.82 -29.39
N ASN A 170 -12.64 -0.81 -30.29
CA ASN A 170 -11.81 -0.79 -31.49
C ASN A 170 -10.37 -0.39 -31.13
N LEU A 171 -9.39 -0.93 -31.88
CA LEU A 171 -8.00 -0.56 -31.68
C LEU A 171 -7.75 0.90 -32.09
N ASP A 172 -7.10 1.66 -31.22
CA ASP A 172 -6.57 2.99 -31.53
C ASP A 172 -5.29 2.82 -32.39
N GLU A 173 -5.48 2.78 -33.70
CA GLU A 173 -4.38 2.53 -34.64
C GLU A 173 -3.26 3.57 -34.53
N ASN A 174 -3.61 4.84 -34.33
CA ASN A 174 -2.63 5.92 -34.23
C ASN A 174 -1.73 5.77 -32.99
N TRP A 175 -2.35 5.51 -31.83
CA TRP A 175 -1.61 5.24 -30.60
C TRP A 175 -0.78 3.96 -30.72
N ASN A 176 -1.37 2.87 -31.17
CA ASN A 176 -0.70 1.59 -31.26
C ASN A 176 0.48 1.61 -32.25
N LYS A 177 0.36 2.37 -33.35
CA LYS A 177 1.47 2.63 -34.25
C LYS A 177 2.57 3.47 -33.62
N ALA A 178 2.20 4.55 -32.90
CA ALA A 178 3.15 5.41 -32.21
C ALA A 178 3.93 4.65 -31.13
N VAL A 179 3.24 3.93 -30.25
CA VAL A 179 3.85 3.19 -29.13
C VAL A 179 4.71 2.02 -29.61
N SER A 180 4.42 1.45 -30.77
CA SER A 180 5.26 0.41 -31.41
C SER A 180 6.61 0.97 -31.89
N ASN A 181 6.71 2.27 -32.13
CA ASN A 181 7.96 2.91 -32.53
C ASN A 181 8.91 3.08 -31.31
N ARG A 182 10.11 2.51 -31.42
CA ARG A 182 11.12 2.59 -30.36
C ARG A 182 11.51 4.03 -30.04
N ALA A 183 11.66 4.89 -31.06
CA ALA A 183 12.05 6.29 -30.86
C ALA A 183 10.97 7.06 -30.07
N PHE A 184 9.69 6.80 -30.34
CA PHE A 184 8.59 7.37 -29.57
C PHE A 184 8.67 7.00 -28.08
N ARG A 185 8.89 5.71 -27.77
CA ARG A 185 9.06 5.27 -26.38
C ARG A 185 10.29 5.88 -25.70
N GLN A 186 11.38 6.06 -26.45
CA GLN A 186 12.59 6.72 -25.94
C GLN A 186 12.38 8.19 -25.60
N CYS A 187 11.41 8.87 -26.22
CA CYS A 187 11.08 10.25 -25.85
C CYS A 187 10.60 10.35 -24.40
N PHE A 188 9.78 9.41 -23.93
CA PHE A 188 9.35 9.37 -22.53
C PHE A 188 10.54 9.15 -21.61
N TYR A 189 11.37 8.13 -21.89
CA TYR A 189 12.54 7.82 -21.06
C TYR A 189 13.54 9.00 -21.00
N LYS A 190 13.77 9.70 -22.11
CA LYS A 190 14.71 10.83 -22.15
C LYS A 190 14.11 12.16 -21.69
N GLY A 191 12.78 12.28 -21.70
CA GLY A 191 12.08 13.50 -21.30
C GLY A 191 11.75 13.57 -19.81
N ILE A 192 11.88 12.45 -19.09
CA ILE A 192 11.66 12.43 -17.65
C ILE A 192 12.96 12.81 -16.96
N ASP A 193 12.90 13.84 -16.12
CA ASP A 193 14.00 14.16 -15.22
C ASP A 193 13.94 13.26 -13.99
N PHE A 194 14.81 12.26 -13.94
CA PHE A 194 14.90 11.31 -12.83
C PHE A 194 15.68 11.86 -11.62
N THR A 195 16.26 13.05 -11.71
CA THR A 195 17.03 13.64 -10.60
C THR A 195 16.11 14.07 -9.44
N ASN A 196 14.87 14.42 -9.76
CA ASN A 196 13.87 14.91 -8.81
C ASN A 196 12.78 13.89 -8.49
N TYR A 197 13.00 12.61 -8.84
CA TYR A 197 12.00 11.56 -8.65
C TYR A 197 12.26 10.75 -7.38
#